data_ebf08536b7e6455c4b0af5c3347ed15a
#
_entry.id   ebf08536b7e6455c4b0af5c3347ed15a
#
_cell.length_a   1.000
_cell.length_b   1.000
_cell.length_c   1.000
_cell.angle_alpha   90.00
_cell.angle_beta   90.00
_cell.angle_gamma   90.00
#
_symmetry.space_group_name_H-M   'P 1'
#
loop_
_entity.id
_entity.type
_entity.pdbx_description
1 polymer ?
#
loop_
_entity_poly.entity_id
_entity_poly.type
_entity_poly.pdbx_seq_one_letter_code
_entity_poly.pdbx_strand_id
1 'polypeptide(L)'
;LYGMDKIAVTCGHYDAYRKNAEFEDSLELSVPLAKVDNHPLNQCFNEDANNLVKRIEADLVYIDPPYNSRQYCDSYHLLENVARWEKPQVFGVAKKMDRSGMKSKYCTTGATKAFETLINDIKAKYILLSYNNMADKGNCRSNAKISDEDILKILNAKGTVKVFEESYKAF
;
A
#
# COMPACT_ATOMS: atom_id res chain seq x y z
N LEU A 1 1.71 -1.42 10.99
CA LEU A 1 2.36 -0.30 11.68
C LEU A 1 2.81 -0.69 13.09
N TYR A 2 1.93 -1.18 13.98
CA TYR A 2 2.29 -1.57 15.33
C TYR A 2 3.45 -2.57 15.40
N GLY A 3 3.42 -3.64 14.59
CA GLY A 3 4.50 -4.63 14.53
C GLY A 3 5.81 -4.05 14.01
N MET A 4 5.76 -3.14 13.03
CA MET A 4 6.94 -2.44 12.52
C MET A 4 7.58 -1.56 13.59
N ASP A 5 6.77 -0.80 14.31
CA ASP A 5 7.22 0.06 15.39
C ASP A 5 7.92 -0.76 16.48
N LYS A 6 7.29 -1.83 16.94
CA LYS A 6 7.87 -2.71 17.96
C LYS A 6 9.19 -3.36 17.53
N ILE A 7 9.27 -3.85 16.29
CA ILE A 7 10.50 -4.44 15.76
C ILE A 7 11.59 -3.35 15.62
N ALA A 8 11.25 -2.17 15.10
CA ALA A 8 12.21 -1.10 14.94
C ALA A 8 12.76 -0.59 16.28
N VAL A 9 11.92 -0.48 17.30
CA VAL A 9 12.33 -0.08 18.66
C VAL A 9 13.23 -1.14 19.30
N THR A 10 12.88 -2.42 19.18
CA THR A 10 13.64 -3.52 19.82
C THR A 10 14.98 -3.79 19.11
N CYS A 11 15.01 -3.75 17.78
CA CYS A 11 16.17 -4.15 16.99
C CYS A 11 16.99 -2.95 16.47
N GLY A 12 16.55 -1.73 16.69
CA GLY A 12 17.15 -0.50 16.16
C GLY A 12 17.12 -0.37 14.64
N HIS A 13 16.48 -1.30 13.94
CA HIS A 13 16.27 -1.26 12.49
C HIS A 13 15.14 -2.21 12.07
N TYR A 14 14.64 -2.02 10.86
CA TYR A 14 13.58 -2.83 10.28
C TYR A 14 13.96 -3.31 8.87
N ASP A 15 13.49 -4.52 8.52
CA ASP A 15 13.55 -5.06 7.15
C ASP A 15 14.99 -5.41 6.65
N ALA A 16 15.95 -5.60 7.53
CA ALA A 16 17.27 -6.08 7.11
C ALA A 16 17.94 -6.92 8.19
N TYR A 17 18.62 -7.99 7.78
CA TYR A 17 19.54 -8.71 8.68
C TYR A 17 20.75 -7.81 8.96
N ARG A 18 21.02 -7.57 10.23
CA ARG A 18 22.20 -6.83 10.67
C ARG A 18 23.22 -7.83 11.24
N LYS A 19 24.35 -7.92 10.58
CA LYS A 19 25.44 -8.78 11.02
C LYS A 19 26.01 -8.26 12.37
N ASN A 20 26.19 -9.17 13.32
CA ASN A 20 26.71 -8.86 14.66
C ASN A 20 25.83 -7.88 15.47
N ALA A 21 24.52 -7.82 15.20
CA ALA A 21 23.60 -7.12 16.07
C ALA A 21 23.28 -8.00 17.29
N GLU A 22 23.46 -7.44 18.46
CA GLU A 22 22.92 -8.01 19.69
C GLU A 22 21.54 -7.41 19.93
N PHE A 23 20.61 -8.21 20.43
CA PHE A 23 19.29 -7.73 20.83
C PHE A 23 19.36 -7.41 22.32
N GLU A 24 19.22 -6.14 22.64
CA GLU A 24 19.28 -5.68 24.03
C GLU A 24 17.96 -5.96 24.76
N ASP A 25 16.83 -5.97 24.03
CA ASP A 25 15.49 -6.13 24.58
C ASP A 25 14.72 -7.27 23.93
N SER A 26 13.78 -7.84 24.69
CA SER A 26 12.81 -8.78 24.15
C SER A 26 11.72 -8.08 23.36
N LEU A 27 11.31 -8.67 22.25
CA LEU A 27 10.15 -8.20 21.48
C LEU A 27 8.86 -8.60 22.20
N GLU A 28 8.13 -7.62 22.70
CA GLU A 28 6.80 -7.82 23.28
C GLU A 28 5.71 -7.37 22.33
N LEU A 29 4.85 -8.30 21.95
CA LEU A 29 3.65 -8.03 21.16
C LEU A 29 2.40 -8.32 21.97
N SER A 30 1.51 -7.36 22.09
CA SER A 30 0.19 -7.54 22.66
C SER A 30 -0.87 -7.49 21.56
N VAL A 31 -1.97 -8.21 21.76
CA VAL A 31 -3.12 -8.11 20.86
C VAL A 31 -3.77 -6.73 21.09
N PRO A 32 -3.84 -5.87 20.06
CA PRO A 32 -4.51 -4.59 20.21
C PRO A 32 -5.99 -4.81 20.49
N LEU A 33 -6.55 -4.02 21.40
CA LEU A 33 -7.98 -3.99 21.66
C LEU A 33 -8.68 -3.35 20.45
N ALA A 34 -9.05 -4.16 19.48
CA ALA A 34 -9.88 -3.73 18.36
C ALA A 34 -11.35 -3.98 18.68
N LYS A 35 -12.20 -2.98 18.49
CA LYS A 35 -13.63 -3.22 18.35
C LYS A 35 -13.84 -3.92 17.02
N VAL A 36 -14.00 -5.21 17.06
CA VAL A 36 -14.32 -5.99 15.86
C VAL A 36 -15.82 -5.95 15.70
N ASP A 37 -16.30 -5.21 14.72
CA ASP A 37 -17.67 -5.35 14.24
C ASP A 37 -17.72 -6.56 13.29
N ASN A 38 -18.13 -7.69 13.81
CA ASN A 38 -18.28 -8.95 13.08
C ASN A 38 -19.61 -9.00 12.31
N HIS A 39 -20.04 -7.88 11.71
CA HIS A 39 -21.24 -7.92 10.89
C HIS A 39 -21.09 -8.97 9.77
N PRO A 40 -22.05 -9.87 9.57
CA PRO A 40 -21.90 -11.02 8.66
C PRO A 40 -21.72 -10.64 7.18
N LEU A 41 -22.02 -9.39 6.82
CA LEU A 41 -21.80 -8.87 5.46
C LEU A 41 -20.41 -8.25 5.26
N ASN A 42 -19.60 -8.09 6.32
CA ASN A 42 -18.24 -7.60 6.20
C ASN A 42 -17.36 -8.65 5.51
N GLN A 43 -16.63 -8.24 4.48
CA GLN A 43 -15.73 -9.10 3.73
C GLN A 43 -14.36 -8.46 3.62
N CYS A 44 -13.31 -9.26 3.66
CA CYS A 44 -11.94 -8.84 3.48
C CYS A 44 -11.30 -9.67 2.36
N PHE A 45 -10.65 -8.99 1.42
CA PHE A 45 -9.99 -9.62 0.29
C PHE A 45 -8.49 -9.27 0.29
N ASN A 46 -7.65 -10.26 0.02
CA ASN A 46 -6.20 -10.07 -0.15
C ASN A 46 -5.81 -10.49 -1.57
N GLU A 47 -6.00 -9.59 -2.53
CA GLU A 47 -5.74 -9.83 -3.95
C GLU A 47 -5.48 -8.52 -4.70
N ASP A 48 -5.15 -8.62 -5.99
CA ASP A 48 -4.98 -7.47 -6.87
C ASP A 48 -6.31 -6.71 -7.05
N ALA A 49 -6.31 -5.41 -6.73
CA ALA A 49 -7.50 -4.58 -6.78
C ALA A 49 -8.13 -4.50 -8.17
N ASN A 50 -7.31 -4.51 -9.23
CA ASN A 50 -7.79 -4.50 -10.62
C ASN A 50 -8.53 -5.79 -11.01
N ASN A 51 -8.27 -6.89 -10.30
CA ASN A 51 -9.02 -8.13 -10.47
C ASN A 51 -10.28 -8.13 -9.59
N LEU A 52 -10.16 -7.65 -8.36
CA LEU A 52 -11.27 -7.61 -7.41
C LEU A 52 -12.45 -6.78 -7.93
N VAL A 53 -12.20 -5.57 -8.43
CA VAL A 53 -13.26 -4.64 -8.85
C VAL A 53 -14.14 -5.15 -9.99
N LYS A 54 -13.68 -6.14 -10.75
CA LYS A 54 -14.48 -6.75 -11.84
C LYS A 54 -15.67 -7.57 -11.34
N ARG A 55 -15.64 -8.00 -10.08
CA ARG A 55 -16.63 -8.93 -9.50
C ARG A 55 -17.33 -8.39 -8.26
N ILE A 56 -17.04 -7.16 -7.88
CA ILE A 56 -17.74 -6.47 -6.80
C ILE A 56 -18.50 -5.27 -7.33
N GLU A 57 -19.53 -4.87 -6.62
CA GLU A 57 -20.33 -3.67 -6.85
C GLU A 57 -20.61 -3.01 -5.51
N ALA A 58 -20.59 -1.68 -5.46
CA ALA A 58 -20.79 -0.90 -4.25
C ALA A 58 -21.44 0.46 -4.54
N ASP A 59 -22.09 1.05 -3.55
CA ASP A 59 -22.55 2.44 -3.66
C ASP A 59 -21.40 3.43 -3.67
N LEU A 60 -20.37 3.17 -2.82
CA LEU A 60 -19.17 3.99 -2.68
C LEU A 60 -17.92 3.11 -2.69
N VAL A 61 -16.94 3.47 -3.51
CA VAL A 61 -15.60 2.89 -3.50
C VAL A 61 -14.60 3.95 -3.08
N TYR A 62 -13.87 3.70 -1.97
CA TYR A 62 -12.73 4.50 -1.55
C TYR A 62 -11.44 3.88 -2.09
N ILE A 63 -10.61 4.69 -2.73
CA ILE A 63 -9.35 4.28 -3.36
C ILE A 63 -8.20 5.07 -2.73
N ASP A 64 -7.23 4.36 -2.15
CA ASP A 64 -6.01 4.92 -1.58
C ASP A 64 -4.81 4.09 -2.08
N PRO A 65 -4.39 4.26 -3.34
CA PRO A 65 -3.36 3.45 -3.96
C PRO A 65 -1.97 3.94 -3.54
N PRO A 66 -0.93 3.10 -3.65
CA PRO A 66 0.44 3.57 -3.56
C PRO A 66 0.69 4.68 -4.59
N TYR A 67 1.22 5.81 -4.16
CA TYR A 67 1.42 6.97 -5.05
C TYR A 67 2.86 7.16 -5.53
N ASN A 68 3.86 6.56 -4.86
CA ASN A 68 5.27 6.73 -5.21
C ASN A 68 5.97 5.40 -5.54
N SER A 69 7.28 5.44 -5.79
CA SER A 69 8.08 4.26 -6.16
C SER A 69 8.35 3.28 -5.01
N ARG A 70 7.93 3.59 -3.78
CA ARG A 70 8.17 2.71 -2.63
C ARG A 70 7.20 1.55 -2.64
N GLN A 71 7.72 0.37 -2.89
CA GLN A 71 6.92 -0.86 -2.88
C GLN A 71 6.57 -1.26 -1.45
N TYR A 72 5.29 -1.50 -1.19
CA TYR A 72 4.85 -1.97 0.13
C TYR A 72 5.45 -3.32 0.51
N CYS A 73 5.66 -4.20 -0.46
CA CYS A 73 6.34 -5.46 -0.22
C CYS A 73 7.80 -5.30 0.28
N ASP A 74 8.44 -4.17 0.00
CA ASP A 74 9.78 -3.91 0.53
C ASP A 74 9.76 -3.58 2.04
N SER A 75 8.66 -3.03 2.55
CA SER A 75 8.53 -2.64 3.95
C SER A 75 7.71 -3.63 4.79
N TYR A 76 6.75 -4.33 4.19
CA TYR A 76 5.78 -5.13 4.94
C TYR A 76 5.96 -6.65 4.82
N HIS A 77 6.83 -7.15 3.91
CA HIS A 77 6.99 -8.59 3.68
C HIS A 77 7.37 -9.37 4.94
N LEU A 78 8.15 -8.78 5.85
CA LEU A 78 8.52 -9.45 7.09
C LEU A 78 7.29 -9.71 7.98
N LEU A 79 6.41 -8.72 8.14
CA LEU A 79 5.19 -8.88 8.92
C LEU A 79 4.21 -9.83 8.25
N GLU A 80 4.14 -9.83 6.92
CA GLU A 80 3.33 -10.77 6.15
C GLU A 80 3.81 -12.21 6.37
N ASN A 81 5.13 -12.44 6.33
CA ASN A 81 5.70 -13.74 6.62
C ASN A 81 5.43 -14.21 8.06
N VAL A 82 5.48 -13.29 9.03
CA VAL A 82 5.13 -13.60 10.42
C VAL A 82 3.64 -13.96 10.53
N ALA A 83 2.75 -13.18 9.90
CA ALA A 83 1.32 -13.44 9.94
C ALA A 83 0.94 -14.77 9.29
N ARG A 84 1.63 -15.17 8.22
CA ARG A 84 1.43 -16.46 7.53
C ARG A 84 2.24 -17.60 8.13
N TRP A 85 3.13 -17.31 9.07
CA TRP A 85 4.10 -18.24 9.61
C TRP A 85 5.00 -18.89 8.56
N GLU A 86 5.34 -18.11 7.53
CA GLU A 86 6.21 -18.55 6.44
C GLU A 86 7.67 -18.18 6.69
N LYS A 87 8.58 -19.09 6.31
CA LYS A 87 10.03 -18.90 6.39
C LYS A 87 10.63 -19.03 4.98
N PRO A 88 10.43 -18.01 4.11
CA PRO A 88 10.89 -18.09 2.73
C PRO A 88 12.41 -18.15 2.65
N GLN A 89 12.93 -18.67 1.55
CA GLN A 89 14.34 -18.61 1.24
C GLN A 89 14.80 -17.15 1.14
N VAL A 90 15.95 -16.85 1.75
CA VAL A 90 16.51 -15.50 1.79
C VAL A 90 17.87 -15.46 1.10
N PHE A 91 18.21 -14.31 0.52
CA PHE A 91 19.37 -14.13 -0.33
C PHE A 91 20.20 -12.90 0.11
N GLY A 92 21.46 -12.90 -0.30
CA GLY A 92 22.37 -11.79 -0.10
C GLY A 92 22.78 -11.58 1.36
N VAL A 93 23.55 -10.55 1.60
CA VAL A 93 24.06 -10.19 2.92
C VAL A 93 22.94 -9.75 3.86
N ALA A 94 21.96 -9.02 3.35
CA ALA A 94 20.83 -8.52 4.13
C ALA A 94 19.74 -9.57 4.41
N LYS A 95 19.92 -10.82 3.95
CA LYS A 95 18.98 -11.92 4.18
C LYS A 95 17.55 -11.57 3.82
N LYS A 96 17.35 -11.04 2.62
CA LYS A 96 16.01 -10.68 2.10
C LYS A 96 15.45 -11.77 1.20
N MET A 97 14.15 -11.98 1.30
CA MET A 97 13.42 -12.86 0.38
C MET A 97 13.25 -12.23 -1.01
N ASP A 98 12.99 -13.05 -2.02
CA ASP A 98 12.53 -12.54 -3.31
C ASP A 98 11.10 -11.98 -3.18
N ARG A 99 10.90 -10.74 -3.67
CA ARG A 99 9.63 -10.01 -3.63
C ARG A 99 9.16 -9.60 -5.03
N SER A 100 9.78 -10.16 -6.06
CA SER A 100 9.48 -9.80 -7.46
C SER A 100 7.99 -9.97 -7.81
N GLY A 101 7.37 -11.05 -7.33
CA GLY A 101 5.95 -11.33 -7.54
C GLY A 101 4.97 -10.50 -6.70
N MET A 102 5.47 -9.72 -5.73
CA MET A 102 4.65 -8.92 -4.82
C MET A 102 4.60 -7.43 -5.18
N LYS A 103 5.24 -7.03 -6.27
CA LYS A 103 5.37 -5.63 -6.66
C LYS A 103 4.07 -5.06 -7.22
N SER A 104 3.67 -3.91 -6.69
CA SER A 104 2.52 -3.16 -7.20
C SER A 104 2.87 -2.41 -8.48
N LYS A 105 2.01 -2.48 -9.49
CA LYS A 105 2.09 -1.68 -10.71
C LYS A 105 1.96 -0.17 -10.42
N TYR A 106 1.23 0.20 -9.37
CA TYR A 106 1.04 1.59 -8.94
C TYR A 106 2.33 2.28 -8.49
N CYS A 107 3.36 1.52 -8.12
CA CYS A 107 4.69 2.05 -7.79
C CYS A 107 5.65 2.12 -8.98
N THR A 108 5.18 1.87 -10.19
CA THR A 108 6.00 1.80 -11.42
C THR A 108 5.53 2.81 -12.46
N THR A 109 6.21 2.86 -13.61
CA THR A 109 5.79 3.65 -14.77
C THR A 109 4.44 3.18 -15.38
N GLY A 110 3.97 1.99 -15.01
CA GLY A 110 2.67 1.47 -15.41
C GLY A 110 1.48 1.94 -14.56
N ALA A 111 1.71 2.82 -13.58
CA ALA A 111 0.69 3.25 -12.62
C ALA A 111 -0.54 3.90 -13.29
N THR A 112 -0.33 4.83 -14.23
CA THR A 112 -1.42 5.51 -14.96
C THR A 112 -2.33 4.50 -15.67
N LYS A 113 -1.72 3.52 -16.35
CA LYS A 113 -2.51 2.49 -17.06
C LYS A 113 -3.25 1.55 -16.11
N ALA A 114 -2.62 1.17 -14.99
CA ALA A 114 -3.26 0.35 -13.97
C ALA A 114 -4.46 1.09 -13.35
N PHE A 115 -4.30 2.39 -13.06
CA PHE A 115 -5.36 3.24 -12.53
C PHE A 115 -6.51 3.43 -13.53
N GLU A 116 -6.20 3.72 -14.79
CA GLU A 116 -7.22 3.83 -15.85
C GLU A 116 -8.06 2.55 -15.93
N THR A 117 -7.41 1.39 -15.94
CA THR A 117 -8.10 0.09 -15.97
C THR A 117 -8.98 -0.09 -14.73
N LEU A 118 -8.46 0.23 -13.53
CA LEU A 118 -9.22 0.14 -12.29
C LEU A 118 -10.49 0.98 -12.36
N ILE A 119 -10.37 2.27 -12.71
CA ILE A 119 -11.50 3.20 -12.77
C ILE A 119 -12.54 2.74 -13.80
N ASN A 120 -12.11 2.26 -14.96
CA ASN A 120 -13.02 1.75 -15.99
C ASN A 120 -13.82 0.54 -15.51
N ASP A 121 -13.19 -0.38 -14.77
CA ASP A 121 -13.79 -1.63 -14.33
C ASP A 121 -14.65 -1.48 -13.04
N ILE A 122 -14.48 -0.39 -12.26
CA ILE A 122 -15.26 -0.13 -11.05
C ILE A 122 -16.74 0.02 -11.38
N LYS A 123 -17.57 -0.73 -10.65
CA LYS A 123 -19.03 -0.62 -10.62
C LYS A 123 -19.47 0.03 -9.31
N ALA A 124 -19.54 1.35 -9.31
CA ALA A 124 -19.96 2.11 -8.14
C ALA A 124 -20.72 3.38 -8.53
N LYS A 125 -21.59 3.83 -7.64
CA LYS A 125 -22.30 5.09 -7.78
C LYS A 125 -21.39 6.29 -7.51
N TYR A 126 -20.48 6.13 -6.53
CA TYR A 126 -19.50 7.14 -6.15
C TYR A 126 -18.11 6.53 -6.05
N ILE A 127 -17.12 7.29 -6.47
CA ILE A 127 -15.69 6.96 -6.27
C ILE A 127 -15.06 8.11 -5.49
N LEU A 128 -14.41 7.79 -4.36
CA LEU A 128 -13.60 8.72 -3.58
C LEU A 128 -12.15 8.30 -3.71
N LEU A 129 -11.32 9.14 -4.30
CA LEU A 129 -9.89 8.91 -4.45
C LEU A 129 -9.10 9.81 -3.50
N SER A 130 -8.20 9.21 -2.71
CA SER A 130 -7.14 9.92 -2.01
C SER A 130 -5.83 9.79 -2.79
N TYR A 131 -5.23 10.91 -3.14
CA TYR A 131 -3.95 10.92 -3.85
C TYR A 131 -3.17 12.19 -3.52
N ASN A 132 -1.84 12.21 -3.72
CA ASN A 132 -1.05 13.40 -3.50
C ASN A 132 -0.67 14.08 -4.82
N ASN A 133 -0.45 15.39 -4.78
CA ASN A 133 -0.09 16.21 -5.93
C ASN A 133 1.42 16.40 -6.11
N MET A 134 2.24 15.41 -5.76
CA MET A 134 3.71 15.50 -5.74
C MET A 134 4.37 14.90 -6.99
N ALA A 135 3.68 14.87 -8.14
CA ALA A 135 4.22 14.21 -9.35
C ALA A 135 5.61 14.73 -9.75
N ASP A 136 5.81 16.04 -9.74
CA ASP A 136 7.06 16.68 -10.19
C ASP A 136 7.74 17.56 -9.12
N LYS A 137 7.27 17.48 -7.86
CA LYS A 137 7.69 18.40 -6.80
C LYS A 137 8.75 17.82 -5.84
N GLY A 138 9.02 16.53 -5.91
CA GLY A 138 9.95 15.84 -5.02
C GLY A 138 11.13 15.21 -5.75
N ASN A 139 11.88 14.36 -5.04
CA ASN A 139 12.89 13.51 -5.67
C ASN A 139 12.21 12.29 -6.33
N CYS A 140 12.94 11.58 -7.19
CA CYS A 140 12.43 10.45 -7.97
C CYS A 140 11.79 9.31 -7.14
N ARG A 141 12.06 9.24 -5.83
CA ARG A 141 11.49 8.24 -4.91
C ARG A 141 10.18 8.70 -4.26
N SER A 142 10.01 10.00 -4.05
CA SER A 142 8.84 10.59 -3.39
C SER A 142 7.80 11.13 -4.37
N ASN A 143 8.17 11.33 -5.64
CA ASN A 143 7.24 11.80 -6.66
C ASN A 143 6.08 10.83 -6.84
N ALA A 144 4.89 11.39 -6.97
CA ALA A 144 3.72 10.62 -7.38
C ALA A 144 3.93 10.02 -8.78
N LYS A 145 3.37 8.83 -9.00
CA LYS A 145 3.53 8.09 -10.26
C LYS A 145 2.49 8.47 -11.32
N ILE A 146 1.39 9.07 -10.90
CA ILE A 146 0.32 9.53 -11.77
C ILE A 146 0.22 11.04 -11.55
N SER A 147 0.20 11.80 -12.64
CA SER A 147 0.01 13.25 -12.58
C SER A 147 -1.44 13.61 -12.23
N ASP A 148 -1.64 14.81 -11.66
CA ASP A 148 -2.99 15.33 -11.40
C ASP A 148 -3.82 15.42 -12.70
N GLU A 149 -3.17 15.79 -13.81
CA GLU A 149 -3.79 15.88 -15.13
C GLU A 149 -4.30 14.50 -15.59
N ASP A 150 -3.47 13.45 -15.48
CA ASP A 150 -3.89 12.09 -15.85
C ASP A 150 -5.02 11.57 -14.97
N ILE A 151 -4.95 11.83 -13.64
CA ILE A 151 -6.01 11.45 -12.71
C ILE A 151 -7.33 12.10 -13.10
N LEU A 152 -7.33 13.41 -13.31
CA LEU A 152 -8.52 14.15 -13.67
C LEU A 152 -9.09 13.71 -15.03
N LYS A 153 -8.22 13.47 -16.00
CA LYS A 153 -8.62 12.97 -17.32
C LYS A 153 -9.32 11.60 -17.21
N ILE A 154 -8.74 10.67 -16.45
CA ILE A 154 -9.30 9.33 -16.27
C ILE A 154 -10.64 9.39 -15.53
N LEU A 155 -10.70 10.16 -14.43
CA LEU A 155 -11.93 10.29 -13.65
C LEU A 155 -13.05 10.99 -14.41
N ASN A 156 -12.75 12.07 -15.17
CA ASN A 156 -13.74 12.78 -15.99
C ASN A 156 -14.29 11.91 -17.13
N ALA A 157 -13.54 10.94 -17.63
CA ALA A 157 -14.06 9.98 -18.59
C ALA A 157 -15.09 9.01 -17.97
N LYS A 158 -15.06 8.82 -16.64
CA LYS A 158 -15.97 7.94 -15.89
C LYS A 158 -17.22 8.67 -15.41
N GLY A 159 -17.10 9.95 -15.01
CA GLY A 159 -18.22 10.70 -14.45
C GLY A 159 -17.86 12.14 -14.09
N THR A 160 -18.75 12.81 -13.37
CA THR A 160 -18.52 14.18 -12.90
C THR A 160 -17.53 14.18 -11.73
N VAL A 161 -16.47 14.98 -11.84
CA VAL A 161 -15.41 15.07 -10.84
C VAL A 161 -15.54 16.33 -10.01
N LYS A 162 -15.32 16.20 -8.71
CA LYS A 162 -15.15 17.31 -7.76
C LYS A 162 -13.82 17.10 -7.03
N VAL A 163 -12.98 18.14 -7.01
CA VAL A 163 -11.67 18.12 -6.35
C VAL A 163 -11.77 18.84 -5.02
N PHE A 164 -11.15 18.26 -4.01
CA PHE A 164 -10.94 18.86 -2.69
C PHE A 164 -9.43 18.85 -2.41
N GLU A 165 -8.89 19.96 -1.97
CA GLU A 165 -7.47 20.08 -1.65
C GLU A 165 -7.29 20.42 -0.18
N GLU A 166 -6.41 19.69 0.47
CA GLU A 166 -5.93 20.01 1.83
C GLU A 166 -4.41 20.11 1.84
N SER A 167 -3.90 21.12 2.51
CA SER A 167 -2.47 21.25 2.72
C SER A 167 -2.01 20.27 3.82
N TYR A 168 -1.18 19.32 3.47
CA TYR A 168 -0.58 18.37 4.40
C TYR A 168 0.87 18.74 4.69
N LYS A 169 1.21 18.92 5.97
CA LYS A 169 2.58 19.12 6.39
C LYS A 169 3.24 17.73 6.56
N ALA A 170 4.13 17.38 5.65
CA ALA A 170 4.91 16.15 5.80
C ALA A 170 5.80 16.22 7.06
N PHE A 171 5.91 15.11 7.77
CA PHE A 171 6.81 14.94 8.92
C PHE A 171 8.26 14.81 8.48
#